data_d643bd3984b55435906629a17bf48a58
#
_entry.id   d643bd3984b55435906629a17bf48a58
#
_cell.length_a   1.000
_cell.length_b   1.000
_cell.length_c   1.000
_cell.angle_alpha   90.00
_cell.angle_beta   90.00
_cell.angle_gamma   90.00
#
_symmetry.space_group_name_H-M   'P 1'
#
loop_
_entity.id
_entity.type
_entity.pdbx_description
1 polymer ?
#
loop_
_entity_poly.entity_id
_entity_poly.type
_entity_poly.pdbx_seq_one_letter_code
_entity_poly.pdbx_strand_id
1 'polypeptide(L)'
;SRLGGGRRAGKLMMMRALAFIIAAVALGGCIPDIGTLEPSTQAGWKQKDKDLMSNLPYSQAAVPEAYRRRLVDYHRKEAPGTVLVDSDAKYLYYVLPQGKAIRYGIAVGEEAQAWSGIAKVGRMEEWPPWIPTPSEQTRLGPLPTYVTGGPHNPMGARGMYLYSNNKDTLYRIHGTNQPELIGSAVSSGCIRMTNEDAIDLYNHVKVGNMVIVLGPHQGDAPFSPRLALAPSGSN
;
A
#
# COMPACT_ATOMS: atom_id res chain seq x y z
N SER A 1 -94.07 41.76 -29.43
CA SER A 1 -94.31 40.47 -28.74
C SER A 1 -93.09 39.57 -28.77
N ARG A 2 -92.81 39.12 -27.59
CA ARG A 2 -92.10 37.89 -27.21
C ARG A 2 -90.59 37.76 -27.56
N LEU A 3 -89.74 37.90 -26.62
CA LEU A 3 -89.25 36.88 -25.64
C LEU A 3 -88.36 35.79 -26.27
N GLY A 4 -87.16 35.68 -25.77
CA GLY A 4 -86.33 34.53 -26.02
C GLY A 4 -84.97 34.68 -25.36
N GLY A 5 -84.89 34.46 -24.05
CA GLY A 5 -83.62 34.48 -23.31
C GLY A 5 -82.82 33.23 -23.61
N GLY A 6 -81.57 33.42 -23.80
CA GLY A 6 -80.55 32.32 -23.90
C GLY A 6 -79.45 32.56 -22.96
N ARG A 7 -79.50 31.86 -21.82
CA ARG A 7 -78.40 31.79 -20.82
C ARG A 7 -77.24 30.96 -21.41
N ARG A 8 -76.11 31.61 -21.60
CA ARG A 8 -74.85 30.91 -21.85
C ARG A 8 -74.19 30.61 -20.51
N ALA A 9 -74.20 29.36 -20.19
CA ALA A 9 -73.45 28.82 -19.09
C ALA A 9 -71.93 28.91 -19.35
N GLY A 10 -71.29 29.73 -18.57
CA GLY A 10 -69.82 29.79 -18.58
C GLY A 10 -69.22 28.48 -18.02
N LYS A 11 -68.51 27.77 -18.87
CA LYS A 11 -67.66 26.66 -18.41
C LYS A 11 -66.45 27.22 -17.65
N LEU A 12 -66.50 27.09 -16.35
CA LEU A 12 -65.36 27.31 -15.45
C LEU A 12 -64.29 26.21 -15.72
N MET A 13 -63.27 26.60 -16.47
CA MET A 13 -62.13 25.71 -16.75
C MET A 13 -61.22 25.72 -15.55
N MET A 14 -61.36 24.69 -14.70
CA MET A 14 -60.46 24.41 -13.59
C MET A 14 -59.10 23.99 -14.14
N MET A 15 -58.17 24.95 -14.22
CA MET A 15 -56.76 24.65 -14.38
C MET A 15 -56.25 23.94 -13.13
N ARG A 16 -56.08 22.63 -13.20
CA ARG A 16 -55.33 21.83 -12.22
C ARG A 16 -53.85 22.16 -12.41
N ALA A 17 -53.33 23.01 -11.54
CA ALA A 17 -51.89 23.20 -11.39
C ALA A 17 -51.30 21.92 -10.85
N LEU A 18 -50.61 21.16 -11.71
CA LEU A 18 -49.83 20.01 -11.33
C LEU A 18 -48.54 20.52 -10.70
N ALA A 19 -48.51 20.59 -9.38
CA ALA A 19 -47.28 20.88 -8.64
C ALA A 19 -46.36 19.68 -8.77
N PHE A 20 -45.32 19.75 -9.62
CA PHE A 20 -44.21 18.84 -9.64
C PHE A 20 -43.37 19.09 -8.38
N ILE A 21 -43.56 18.26 -7.37
CA ILE A 21 -42.64 18.14 -6.25
C ILE A 21 -41.41 17.44 -6.80
N ILE A 22 -40.36 18.20 -7.14
CA ILE A 22 -39.02 17.67 -7.38
C ILE A 22 -38.49 17.25 -6.00
N ALA A 23 -38.65 15.98 -5.68
CA ALA A 23 -37.92 15.36 -4.57
C ALA A 23 -36.46 15.34 -4.99
N ALA A 24 -35.68 16.31 -4.51
CA ALA A 24 -34.23 16.26 -4.54
C ALA A 24 -33.83 15.12 -3.65
N VAL A 25 -33.66 13.93 -4.22
CA VAL A 25 -32.94 12.83 -3.58
C VAL A 25 -31.49 13.31 -3.46
N ALA A 26 -31.15 13.88 -2.31
CA ALA A 26 -29.78 14.05 -1.90
C ALA A 26 -29.21 12.64 -1.81
N LEU A 27 -28.57 12.18 -2.89
CA LEU A 27 -27.60 11.08 -2.85
C LEU A 27 -26.45 11.59 -2.01
N GLY A 28 -26.62 11.55 -0.69
CA GLY A 28 -25.52 11.57 0.24
C GLY A 28 -24.70 10.32 -0.07
N GLY A 29 -23.83 10.43 -1.07
CA GLY A 29 -22.76 9.48 -1.26
C GLY A 29 -22.00 9.48 0.05
N CYS A 30 -22.13 8.42 0.84
CA CYS A 30 -21.16 8.11 1.86
C CYS A 30 -19.82 8.08 1.13
N ILE A 31 -19.06 9.19 1.24
CA ILE A 31 -17.64 9.15 0.96
C ILE A 31 -17.15 8.09 1.95
N PRO A 32 -16.66 6.92 1.51
CA PRO A 32 -16.12 5.96 2.44
C PRO A 32 -15.04 6.71 3.19
N ASP A 33 -15.16 6.73 4.51
CA ASP A 33 -14.15 7.29 5.38
C ASP A 33 -12.82 6.68 4.93
N ILE A 34 -11.90 7.54 4.44
CA ILE A 34 -10.55 7.14 4.04
C ILE A 34 -9.83 6.86 5.35
N GLY A 35 -10.30 5.84 6.05
CA GLY A 35 -9.92 5.51 7.41
C GLY A 35 -8.75 4.56 7.47
N THR A 36 -8.24 4.42 8.67
CA THR A 36 -7.25 3.41 9.00
C THR A 36 -7.81 2.04 8.63
N LEU A 37 -7.13 1.34 7.72
CA LEU A 37 -7.46 -0.05 7.44
C LEU A 37 -6.96 -0.87 8.63
N GLU A 38 -7.88 -1.50 9.35
CA GLU A 38 -7.54 -2.29 10.53
C GLU A 38 -6.46 -3.33 10.17
N PRO A 39 -5.29 -3.30 10.84
CA PRO A 39 -4.21 -4.25 10.58
C PRO A 39 -4.62 -5.70 10.83
N SER A 40 -5.63 -5.88 11.68
CA SER A 40 -6.09 -7.18 12.17
C SER A 40 -7.13 -7.88 11.29
N THR A 41 -7.54 -7.30 10.15
CA THR A 41 -8.41 -8.06 9.26
C THR A 41 -7.63 -9.24 8.70
N GLN A 42 -7.85 -10.39 9.33
CA GLN A 42 -7.29 -11.70 8.88
C GLN A 42 -7.97 -12.20 7.59
N ALA A 43 -8.69 -11.31 6.90
CA ALA A 43 -9.26 -11.60 5.60
C ALA A 43 -8.13 -11.97 4.63
N GLY A 44 -8.22 -13.16 4.04
CA GLY A 44 -7.19 -13.67 3.15
C GLY A 44 -5.97 -14.32 3.83
N TRP A 45 -5.92 -14.40 5.16
CA TRP A 45 -4.87 -15.13 5.85
C TRP A 45 -5.08 -16.64 5.74
N LYS A 46 -4.01 -17.35 5.40
CA LYS A 46 -3.98 -18.81 5.44
C LYS A 46 -3.99 -19.31 6.89
N GLN A 47 -4.43 -20.54 7.11
CA GLN A 47 -4.39 -21.13 8.46
C GLN A 47 -2.99 -21.10 9.05
N LYS A 48 -1.97 -21.43 8.26
CA LYS A 48 -0.55 -21.32 8.67
C LYS A 48 -0.18 -19.93 9.19
N ASP A 49 -0.67 -18.86 8.55
CA ASP A 49 -0.41 -17.49 9.00
C ASP A 49 -1.05 -17.25 10.37
N LYS A 50 -2.30 -17.67 10.54
CA LYS A 50 -3.02 -17.53 11.81
C LYS A 50 -2.30 -18.26 12.95
N ASP A 51 -1.86 -19.49 12.69
CA ASP A 51 -1.16 -20.31 13.68
C ASP A 51 0.18 -19.68 14.08
N LEU A 52 0.98 -19.22 13.11
CA LEU A 52 2.28 -18.62 13.38
C LEU A 52 2.16 -17.23 14.02
N MET A 53 1.16 -16.45 13.63
CA MET A 53 0.94 -15.10 14.18
C MET A 53 0.27 -15.12 15.56
N SER A 54 -0.36 -16.22 15.97
CA SER A 54 -0.95 -16.35 17.31
C SER A 54 0.09 -16.54 18.42
N ASN A 55 1.30 -16.98 18.09
CA ASN A 55 2.38 -17.30 19.03
C ASN A 55 3.66 -16.54 18.66
N LEU A 56 3.58 -15.21 18.57
CA LEU A 56 4.74 -14.39 18.28
C LEU A 56 5.69 -14.33 19.49
N PRO A 57 7.00 -14.49 19.27
CA PRO A 57 8.01 -14.45 20.33
C PRO A 57 8.38 -13.01 20.75
N TYR A 58 7.72 -12.01 20.18
CA TYR A 58 7.96 -10.60 20.43
C TYR A 58 6.65 -9.89 20.75
N SER A 59 6.73 -8.77 21.46
CA SER A 59 5.57 -7.92 21.68
C SER A 59 5.09 -7.36 20.34
N GLN A 60 3.81 -7.42 20.07
CA GLN A 60 3.22 -6.60 19.03
C GLN A 60 3.30 -5.14 19.49
N ALA A 61 4.38 -4.48 19.13
CA ALA A 61 4.53 -3.06 19.39
C ALA A 61 3.43 -2.31 18.64
N ALA A 62 2.82 -1.34 19.30
CA ALA A 62 1.88 -0.45 18.63
C ALA A 62 2.65 0.34 17.56
N VAL A 63 2.34 0.10 16.30
CA VAL A 63 2.85 0.93 15.20
C VAL A 63 2.32 2.35 15.42
N PRO A 64 3.18 3.39 15.39
CA PRO A 64 2.73 4.76 15.52
C PRO A 64 1.61 5.08 14.51
N GLU A 65 0.62 5.85 14.95
CA GLU A 65 -0.59 6.15 14.16
C GLU A 65 -0.27 6.64 12.73
N ALA A 66 0.78 7.45 12.58
CA ALA A 66 1.22 7.95 11.28
C ALA A 66 1.61 6.82 10.30
N TYR A 67 2.13 5.71 10.80
CA TYR A 67 2.63 4.58 10.00
C TYR A 67 1.65 3.42 9.89
N ARG A 68 0.45 3.53 10.43
CA ARG A 68 -0.60 2.52 10.24
C ARG A 68 -1.04 2.48 8.79
N ARG A 69 -1.39 1.29 8.33
CA ARG A 69 -1.93 1.07 6.98
C ARG A 69 -3.21 1.89 6.77
N ARG A 70 -3.27 2.59 5.62
CA ARG A 70 -4.41 3.44 5.26
C ARG A 70 -4.71 3.40 3.77
N LEU A 71 -5.98 3.53 3.42
CA LEU A 71 -6.38 3.92 2.08
C LEU A 71 -6.20 5.44 1.96
N VAL A 72 -5.49 5.88 0.92
CA VAL A 72 -5.18 7.30 0.71
C VAL A 72 -5.49 7.73 -0.72
N ASP A 73 -5.69 9.03 -0.91
CA ASP A 73 -5.68 9.61 -2.25
C ASP A 73 -4.25 9.56 -2.82
N TYR A 74 -4.16 9.23 -4.11
CA TYR A 74 -2.89 9.07 -4.80
C TYR A 74 -2.86 9.96 -6.03
N HIS A 75 -2.07 11.03 -5.98
CA HIS A 75 -2.05 12.08 -7.01
C HIS A 75 -0.90 11.95 -7.99
N ARG A 76 -0.09 10.89 -7.86
CA ARG A 76 1.00 10.59 -8.79
C ARG A 76 0.47 9.78 -9.98
N LYS A 77 1.34 9.52 -10.97
CA LYS A 77 0.93 8.97 -12.28
C LYS A 77 1.26 7.49 -12.47
N GLU A 78 1.79 6.84 -11.45
CA GLU A 78 2.12 5.41 -11.54
C GLU A 78 0.85 4.58 -11.78
N ALA A 79 0.98 3.56 -12.62
CA ALA A 79 -0.14 2.71 -12.97
C ALA A 79 -0.61 1.84 -11.79
N PRO A 80 -1.92 1.51 -11.70
CA PRO A 80 -2.42 0.55 -10.73
C PRO A 80 -1.63 -0.76 -10.76
N GLY A 81 -1.36 -1.31 -9.57
CA GLY A 81 -0.52 -2.49 -9.37
C GLY A 81 0.98 -2.16 -9.19
N THR A 82 1.38 -0.90 -9.33
CA THR A 82 2.74 -0.47 -9.00
C THR A 82 2.94 -0.39 -7.49
N VAL A 83 4.08 -0.82 -7.02
CA VAL A 83 4.56 -0.58 -5.66
C VAL A 83 5.53 0.61 -5.71
N LEU A 84 5.23 1.68 -4.97
CA LEU A 84 6.11 2.83 -4.82
C LEU A 84 6.68 2.84 -3.40
N VAL A 85 8.00 2.97 -3.28
CA VAL A 85 8.70 3.08 -1.99
C VAL A 85 9.26 4.48 -1.85
N ASP A 86 8.82 5.19 -0.82
CA ASP A 86 9.36 6.46 -0.38
C ASP A 86 10.18 6.23 0.88
N SER A 87 11.49 6.09 0.68
CA SER A 87 12.43 5.78 1.76
C SER A 87 12.60 6.94 2.73
N ASP A 88 12.43 8.19 2.28
CA ASP A 88 12.55 9.38 3.14
C ASP A 88 11.36 9.49 4.09
N ALA A 89 10.15 9.36 3.55
CA ALA A 89 8.91 9.44 4.32
C ALA A 89 8.61 8.18 5.13
N LYS A 90 9.32 7.07 4.89
CA LYS A 90 9.07 5.74 5.49
C LYS A 90 7.70 5.17 5.14
N TYR A 91 7.30 5.35 3.89
CA TYR A 91 6.06 4.82 3.36
C TYR A 91 6.27 3.95 2.12
N LEU A 92 5.42 2.95 2.00
CA LEU A 92 5.23 2.17 0.78
C LEU A 92 3.78 2.34 0.32
N TYR A 93 3.59 2.52 -0.98
CA TYR A 93 2.27 2.66 -1.59
C TYR A 93 2.03 1.52 -2.58
N TYR A 94 0.91 0.83 -2.45
CA TYR A 94 0.38 -0.04 -3.49
C TYR A 94 -0.69 0.73 -4.26
N VAL A 95 -0.42 1.03 -5.51
CA VAL A 95 -1.27 1.90 -6.35
C VAL A 95 -2.53 1.14 -6.77
N LEU A 96 -3.66 1.74 -6.51
CA LEU A 96 -4.99 1.25 -6.86
C LEU A 96 -5.58 2.06 -8.03
N PRO A 97 -6.66 1.56 -8.69
CA PRO A 97 -7.44 2.37 -9.62
C PRO A 97 -8.03 3.62 -8.97
N GLN A 98 -8.53 4.55 -9.81
CA GLN A 98 -9.29 5.74 -9.38
C GLN A 98 -8.51 6.72 -8.49
N GLY A 99 -7.19 6.81 -8.67
CA GLY A 99 -6.38 7.75 -7.91
C GLY A 99 -6.30 7.44 -6.42
N LYS A 100 -6.30 6.17 -6.05
CA LYS A 100 -6.16 5.70 -4.68
C LYS A 100 -4.89 4.85 -4.53
N ALA A 101 -4.43 4.70 -3.30
CA ALA A 101 -3.39 3.74 -2.95
C ALA A 101 -3.60 3.22 -1.53
N ILE A 102 -3.11 2.02 -1.26
CA ILE A 102 -2.91 1.55 0.11
C ILE A 102 -1.52 2.03 0.51
N ARG A 103 -1.45 2.80 1.59
CA ARG A 103 -0.20 3.27 2.18
C ARG A 103 0.15 2.41 3.39
N TYR A 104 1.37 1.93 3.43
CA TYR A 104 1.94 1.15 4.53
C TYR A 104 3.11 1.91 5.15
N GLY A 105 3.25 1.84 6.46
CA GLY A 105 4.47 2.25 7.14
C GLY A 105 5.58 1.22 6.96
N ILE A 106 6.80 1.68 6.75
CA ILE A 106 7.96 0.82 6.56
C ILE A 106 9.14 1.25 7.44
N ALA A 107 10.04 0.32 7.73
CA ALA A 107 11.39 0.65 8.13
C ALA A 107 12.34 0.41 6.94
N VAL A 108 13.30 1.28 6.76
CA VAL A 108 14.20 1.22 5.61
C VAL A 108 15.64 1.18 6.09
N GLY A 109 16.41 0.21 5.59
CA GLY A 109 17.83 0.13 5.86
C GLY A 109 18.61 1.28 5.22
N GLU A 110 19.72 1.66 5.82
CA GLU A 110 20.61 2.72 5.30
C GLU A 110 21.07 2.42 3.87
N GLU A 111 21.39 1.16 3.56
CA GLU A 111 21.77 0.75 2.20
C GLU A 111 20.59 0.84 1.22
N ALA A 112 19.36 0.57 1.66
CA ALA A 112 18.16 0.73 0.83
C ALA A 112 17.80 2.21 0.60
N GLN A 113 18.20 3.10 1.51
CA GLN A 113 18.11 4.55 1.27
C GLN A 113 19.08 5.01 0.17
N ALA A 114 20.21 4.32 0.03
CA ALA A 114 21.20 4.62 -1.02
C ALA A 114 20.79 4.08 -2.40
N TRP A 115 19.85 3.10 -2.47
CA TRP A 115 19.39 2.56 -3.74
C TRP A 115 18.06 3.19 -4.15
N SER A 116 18.02 3.68 -5.36
CA SER A 116 16.80 4.16 -6.01
C SER A 116 16.74 3.63 -7.44
N GLY A 117 15.53 3.46 -7.95
CA GLY A 117 15.35 2.97 -9.31
C GLY A 117 14.10 2.16 -9.52
N ILE A 118 14.07 1.47 -10.65
CA ILE A 118 12.96 0.62 -11.06
C ILE A 118 13.38 -0.84 -10.99
N ALA A 119 12.56 -1.63 -10.31
CA ALA A 119 12.68 -3.07 -10.23
C ALA A 119 11.34 -3.74 -10.55
N LYS A 120 11.33 -5.06 -10.54
CA LYS A 120 10.11 -5.88 -10.56
C LYS A 120 10.18 -6.89 -9.44
N VAL A 121 9.01 -7.26 -8.93
CA VAL A 121 8.91 -8.45 -8.07
C VAL A 121 9.26 -9.66 -8.92
N GLY A 122 10.42 -10.27 -8.67
CA GLY A 122 10.89 -11.42 -9.44
C GLY A 122 10.58 -12.76 -8.78
N ARG A 123 10.50 -12.78 -7.44
CA ARG A 123 10.19 -13.96 -6.65
C ARG A 123 9.41 -13.57 -5.39
N MET A 124 8.55 -14.45 -4.93
CA MET A 124 7.72 -14.26 -3.75
C MET A 124 7.76 -15.51 -2.88
N GLU A 125 7.90 -15.36 -1.57
CA GLU A 125 7.96 -16.47 -0.62
C GLU A 125 7.13 -16.19 0.64
N GLU A 126 6.51 -17.24 1.16
CA GLU A 126 5.79 -17.24 2.43
C GLU A 126 6.71 -17.79 3.51
N TRP A 127 6.86 -17.05 4.60
CA TRP A 127 7.72 -17.42 5.72
C TRP A 127 9.12 -17.87 5.23
N PRO A 128 9.82 -16.99 4.46
CA PRO A 128 11.10 -17.36 3.87
C PRO A 128 12.15 -17.65 4.93
N PRO A 129 13.13 -18.52 4.68
CA PRO A 129 14.30 -18.61 5.52
C PRO A 129 15.14 -17.33 5.41
N TRP A 130 15.95 -17.07 6.42
CA TRP A 130 16.93 -15.99 6.38
C TRP A 130 18.36 -16.56 6.32
N ILE A 131 19.10 -16.09 5.35
CA ILE A 131 20.50 -16.35 5.16
C ILE A 131 21.20 -14.99 5.17
N PRO A 132 21.97 -14.65 6.21
CA PRO A 132 22.68 -13.39 6.28
C PRO A 132 23.60 -13.19 5.07
N THR A 133 23.54 -12.01 4.49
CA THR A 133 24.48 -11.62 3.43
C THR A 133 25.90 -11.43 4.00
N PRO A 134 26.95 -11.51 3.18
CA PRO A 134 28.31 -11.21 3.64
C PRO A 134 28.43 -9.80 4.26
N SER A 135 27.72 -8.82 3.73
CA SER A 135 27.66 -7.46 4.29
C SER A 135 27.06 -7.44 5.70
N GLU A 136 25.95 -8.17 5.91
CA GLU A 136 25.33 -8.29 7.24
C GLU A 136 26.25 -8.98 8.24
N GLN A 137 26.93 -10.05 7.83
CA GLN A 137 27.89 -10.76 8.68
C GLN A 137 29.06 -9.85 9.08
N THR A 138 29.56 -9.03 8.15
CA THR A 138 30.66 -8.10 8.44
C THR A 138 30.23 -7.01 9.41
N ARG A 139 29.02 -6.48 9.24
CA ARG A 139 28.52 -5.34 10.01
C ARG A 139 27.97 -5.73 11.38
N LEU A 140 27.25 -6.83 11.47
CA LEU A 140 26.52 -7.25 12.67
C LEU A 140 27.29 -8.27 13.53
N GLY A 141 28.45 -8.72 13.06
CA GLY A 141 29.26 -9.71 13.75
C GLY A 141 28.78 -11.15 13.51
N PRO A 142 29.12 -12.10 14.40
CA PRO A 142 28.78 -13.49 14.21
C PRO A 142 27.25 -13.70 14.20
N LEU A 143 26.74 -14.09 13.02
CA LEU A 143 25.33 -14.39 12.78
C LEU A 143 25.16 -15.89 12.49
N PRO A 144 23.96 -16.46 12.74
CA PRO A 144 23.63 -17.79 12.27
C PRO A 144 23.79 -17.86 10.74
N THR A 145 24.32 -18.96 10.22
CA THR A 145 24.42 -19.16 8.76
C THR A 145 23.07 -19.34 8.08
N TYR A 146 22.07 -19.74 8.85
CA TYR A 146 20.72 -20.01 8.37
C TYR A 146 19.71 -19.93 9.53
N VAL A 147 18.57 -19.27 9.29
CA VAL A 147 17.41 -19.26 10.19
C VAL A 147 16.20 -19.76 9.42
N THR A 148 15.54 -20.79 9.92
CA THR A 148 14.30 -21.32 9.29
C THR A 148 13.20 -20.26 9.25
N GLY A 149 12.30 -20.37 8.28
CA GLY A 149 11.12 -19.50 8.19
C GLY A 149 10.22 -19.67 9.43
N GLY A 150 9.71 -18.56 9.94
CA GLY A 150 8.86 -18.54 11.11
C GLY A 150 8.89 -17.20 11.86
N PRO A 151 8.17 -17.09 12.98
CA PRO A 151 8.03 -15.85 13.75
C PRO A 151 9.33 -15.28 14.33
N HIS A 152 10.34 -16.14 14.57
CA HIS A 152 11.66 -15.73 15.05
C HIS A 152 12.59 -15.20 13.95
N ASN A 153 12.18 -15.36 12.68
CA ASN A 153 13.00 -15.04 11.53
C ASN A 153 12.91 -13.55 11.19
N PRO A 154 14.03 -12.85 10.96
CA PRO A 154 14.03 -11.44 10.59
C PRO A 154 13.28 -11.12 9.29
N MET A 155 13.13 -12.09 8.36
CA MET A 155 12.37 -11.92 7.12
C MET A 155 10.85 -11.92 7.34
N GLY A 156 10.39 -12.34 8.51
CA GLY A 156 8.98 -12.34 8.86
C GLY A 156 8.11 -13.23 7.97
N ALA A 157 6.85 -12.84 7.83
CA ALA A 157 5.81 -13.66 7.21
C ALA A 157 5.90 -13.77 5.68
N ARG A 158 6.48 -12.77 5.02
CA ARG A 158 6.54 -12.68 3.53
C ARG A 158 7.86 -12.07 3.08
N GLY A 159 8.33 -12.54 1.94
CA GLY A 159 9.46 -11.96 1.22
C GLY A 159 9.11 -11.74 -0.26
N MET A 160 9.29 -10.53 -0.75
CA MET A 160 9.18 -10.13 -2.14
C MET A 160 10.56 -9.67 -2.62
N TYR A 161 11.15 -10.44 -3.52
CA TYR A 161 12.52 -10.27 -4.00
C TYR A 161 12.53 -9.40 -5.24
N LEU A 162 13.34 -8.34 -5.24
CA LEU A 162 13.35 -7.33 -6.28
C LEU A 162 14.44 -7.61 -7.32
N TYR A 163 14.06 -7.58 -8.58
CA TYR A 163 14.92 -7.82 -9.73
C TYR A 163 14.95 -6.59 -10.63
N SER A 164 16.12 -6.20 -11.08
CA SER A 164 16.31 -5.17 -12.11
C SER A 164 17.17 -5.74 -13.23
N ASN A 165 16.76 -5.53 -14.49
CA ASN A 165 17.43 -6.09 -15.67
C ASN A 165 17.68 -7.61 -15.55
N ASN A 166 16.70 -8.35 -15.02
CA ASN A 166 16.75 -9.80 -14.76
C ASN A 166 17.83 -10.24 -13.76
N LYS A 167 18.42 -9.32 -13.02
CA LYS A 167 19.37 -9.62 -11.95
C LYS A 167 18.72 -9.37 -10.59
N ASP A 168 19.00 -10.23 -9.63
CA ASP A 168 18.62 -10.02 -8.25
C ASP A 168 19.35 -8.80 -7.71
N THR A 169 18.59 -7.82 -7.23
CA THR A 169 19.14 -6.59 -6.66
C THR A 169 19.66 -6.76 -5.24
N LEU A 170 19.41 -7.92 -4.64
CA LEU A 170 19.61 -8.18 -3.21
C LEU A 170 18.70 -7.36 -2.29
N TYR A 171 17.85 -6.47 -2.83
CA TYR A 171 16.83 -5.78 -2.06
C TYR A 171 15.54 -6.59 -1.97
N ARG A 172 14.90 -6.49 -0.82
CA ARG A 172 13.68 -7.23 -0.49
C ARG A 172 12.67 -6.29 0.15
N ILE A 173 11.39 -6.54 -0.10
CA ILE A 173 10.29 -6.06 0.73
C ILE A 173 9.84 -7.26 1.54
N HIS A 174 9.86 -7.16 2.86
CA HIS A 174 9.57 -8.32 3.71
C HIS A 174 8.93 -7.94 5.05
N GLY A 175 8.37 -8.93 5.73
CA GLY A 175 7.90 -8.77 7.09
C GLY A 175 9.05 -8.58 8.10
N THR A 176 8.73 -8.47 9.38
CA THR A 176 9.76 -8.33 10.41
C THR A 176 9.33 -9.01 11.71
N ASN A 177 10.31 -9.43 12.50
CA ASN A 177 10.14 -9.79 13.91
C ASN A 177 10.43 -8.61 14.86
N GLN A 178 10.62 -7.41 14.33
CA GLN A 178 10.90 -6.17 15.06
C GLN A 178 9.93 -5.05 14.61
N PRO A 179 8.62 -5.19 14.86
CA PRO A 179 7.62 -4.23 14.39
C PRO A 179 7.77 -2.83 15.01
N GLU A 180 8.45 -2.72 16.15
CA GLU A 180 8.77 -1.45 16.83
C GLU A 180 9.66 -0.52 15.99
N LEU A 181 10.34 -1.07 14.96
CA LEU A 181 11.22 -0.28 14.09
C LEU A 181 10.48 0.38 12.91
N ILE A 182 9.18 0.11 12.73
CA ILE A 182 8.42 0.74 11.65
C ILE A 182 8.38 2.26 11.84
N GLY A 183 8.68 2.98 10.76
CA GLY A 183 8.84 4.45 10.77
C GLY A 183 10.26 4.91 11.00
N SER A 184 11.22 4.00 11.21
CA SER A 184 12.61 4.36 11.47
C SER A 184 13.57 3.94 10.35
N ALA A 185 14.78 4.50 10.40
CA ALA A 185 15.92 3.99 9.65
C ALA A 185 16.56 2.84 10.43
N VAL A 186 16.95 1.77 9.73
CA VAL A 186 17.56 0.57 10.31
C VAL A 186 18.83 0.20 9.55
N SER A 187 19.74 -0.48 10.21
CA SER A 187 21.07 -0.76 9.67
C SER A 187 21.15 -1.86 8.58
N SER A 188 20.04 -2.38 8.07
CA SER A 188 20.04 -3.43 7.03
C SER A 188 19.35 -2.95 5.74
N GLY A 189 19.88 -3.34 4.59
CA GLY A 189 19.51 -2.86 3.25
C GLY A 189 18.10 -3.21 2.74
N CYS A 190 17.19 -3.73 3.56
CA CYS A 190 15.87 -4.16 3.12
C CYS A 190 14.75 -3.20 3.54
N ILE A 191 13.62 -3.33 2.89
CA ILE A 191 12.39 -2.61 3.18
C ILE A 191 11.53 -3.50 4.06
N ARG A 192 11.37 -3.13 5.34
CA ARG A 192 10.65 -3.93 6.33
C ARG A 192 9.25 -3.40 6.57
N MET A 193 8.32 -4.32 6.71
CA MET A 193 6.91 -4.07 7.05
C MET A 193 6.54 -4.86 8.29
N THR A 194 5.43 -4.51 8.94
CA THR A 194 4.84 -5.46 9.91
C THR A 194 4.49 -6.75 9.18
N ASN A 195 4.38 -7.86 9.89
CA ASN A 195 4.00 -9.14 9.27
C ASN A 195 2.58 -9.08 8.69
N GLU A 196 1.68 -8.39 9.35
CA GLU A 196 0.32 -8.15 8.92
C GLU A 196 0.27 -7.40 7.58
N ASP A 197 1.03 -6.32 7.48
CA ASP A 197 1.10 -5.49 6.27
C ASP A 197 1.83 -6.21 5.14
N ALA A 198 2.86 -7.00 5.46
CA ALA A 198 3.55 -7.82 4.48
C ALA A 198 2.64 -8.91 3.90
N ILE A 199 1.78 -9.55 4.71
CA ILE A 199 0.77 -10.50 4.24
C ILE A 199 -0.24 -9.78 3.34
N ASP A 200 -0.71 -8.62 3.74
CA ASP A 200 -1.68 -7.83 2.97
C ASP A 200 -1.10 -7.41 1.60
N LEU A 201 0.08 -6.81 1.58
CA LEU A 201 0.75 -6.41 0.33
C LEU A 201 1.02 -7.63 -0.57
N TYR A 202 1.48 -8.74 0.00
CA TYR A 202 1.75 -9.99 -0.73
C TYR A 202 0.51 -10.52 -1.45
N ASN A 203 -0.67 -10.39 -0.85
CA ASN A 203 -1.93 -10.81 -1.46
C ASN A 203 -2.37 -9.91 -2.64
N HIS A 204 -1.87 -8.67 -2.70
CA HIS A 204 -2.15 -7.73 -3.79
C HIS A 204 -1.15 -7.84 -4.94
N VAL A 205 0.13 -8.07 -4.64
CA VAL A 205 1.20 -8.12 -5.65
C VAL A 205 1.32 -9.49 -6.30
N LYS A 206 1.92 -9.49 -7.50
CA LYS A 206 2.28 -10.69 -8.27
C LYS A 206 3.70 -10.56 -8.78
N VAL A 207 4.33 -11.68 -9.10
CA VAL A 207 5.59 -11.68 -9.86
C VAL A 207 5.39 -10.90 -11.16
N GLY A 208 6.30 -9.98 -11.43
CA GLY A 208 6.23 -9.04 -12.56
C GLY A 208 5.72 -7.64 -12.19
N ASN A 209 5.05 -7.43 -11.04
CA ASN A 209 4.64 -6.09 -10.62
C ASN A 209 5.85 -5.15 -10.53
N MET A 210 5.66 -3.93 -11.04
CA MET A 210 6.68 -2.88 -11.01
C MET A 210 6.86 -2.37 -9.57
N VAL A 211 8.10 -2.17 -9.19
CA VAL A 211 8.50 -1.54 -7.93
C VAL A 211 9.37 -0.34 -8.25
N ILE A 212 8.97 0.82 -7.79
CA ILE A 212 9.71 2.07 -7.94
C ILE A 212 10.20 2.47 -6.56
N VAL A 213 11.50 2.56 -6.38
CA VAL A 213 12.11 3.10 -5.16
C VAL A 213 12.59 4.50 -5.46
N LEU A 214 12.03 5.48 -4.77
CA LEU A 214 12.35 6.88 -4.97
C LEU A 214 13.77 7.18 -4.46
N GLY A 215 14.46 8.06 -5.18
CA GLY A 215 15.68 8.66 -4.69
C GLY A 215 15.40 9.70 -3.60
N PRO A 216 16.44 10.19 -2.93
CA PRO A 216 16.31 11.23 -1.91
C PRO A 216 15.55 12.45 -2.44
N HIS A 217 14.64 12.97 -1.62
CA HIS A 217 13.80 14.16 -1.90
C HIS A 217 12.89 14.06 -3.15
N GLN A 218 12.59 12.84 -3.61
CA GLN A 218 11.68 12.63 -4.75
C GLN A 218 10.22 12.34 -4.32
N GLY A 219 9.95 12.17 -3.04
CA GLY A 219 8.60 11.86 -2.52
C GLY A 219 7.56 12.92 -2.87
N ASP A 220 7.94 14.20 -2.84
CA ASP A 220 7.05 15.34 -3.11
C ASP A 220 7.00 15.72 -4.59
N ALA A 221 7.86 15.16 -5.43
CA ALA A 221 7.93 15.48 -6.85
C ALA A 221 7.03 14.55 -7.69
N PRO A 222 6.34 15.05 -8.73
CA PRO A 222 5.67 14.17 -9.67
C PRO A 222 6.71 13.27 -10.37
N PHE A 223 6.43 11.97 -10.46
CA PHE A 223 7.32 11.01 -11.11
C PHE A 223 7.66 11.44 -12.53
N SER A 224 8.95 11.57 -12.82
CA SER A 224 9.47 11.81 -14.17
C SER A 224 10.18 10.56 -14.69
N PRO A 225 9.66 9.88 -15.72
CA PRO A 225 10.29 8.68 -16.27
C PRO A 225 11.73 8.89 -16.76
N ARG A 226 12.10 10.13 -17.06
CA ARG A 226 13.46 10.46 -17.57
C ARG A 226 14.56 10.35 -16.50
N LEU A 227 14.22 10.52 -15.22
CA LEU A 227 15.19 10.38 -14.12
C LEU A 227 15.49 8.93 -13.75
N ALA A 228 14.57 8.01 -14.05
CA ALA A 228 14.74 6.60 -13.72
C ALA A 228 15.69 5.84 -14.67
N LEU A 229 16.11 6.44 -15.78
CA LEU A 229 16.95 5.83 -16.80
C LEU A 229 18.38 6.38 -16.83
N ALA A 230 18.75 7.29 -15.94
CA ALA A 230 20.14 7.72 -15.84
C ALA A 230 20.98 6.56 -15.27
N PRO A 231 21.96 6.03 -15.98
CA PRO A 231 22.87 5.06 -15.40
C PRO A 231 23.62 5.74 -14.26
N SER A 232 23.61 5.12 -13.08
CA SER A 232 24.53 5.48 -12.01
C SER A 232 25.94 5.45 -12.59
N GLY A 233 26.55 6.61 -12.74
CA GLY A 233 27.88 6.78 -13.30
C GLY A 233 28.87 5.91 -12.55
N SER A 234 29.51 5.04 -13.28
CA SER A 234 30.76 4.38 -12.90
C SER A 234 31.81 5.43 -12.64
N ASN A 235 32.33 5.48 -11.45
CA ASN A 235 33.70 5.82 -11.14
C ASN A 235 34.21 4.86 -10.07
#